data_ee9ce89258172a8be8381a145b28a72d
#
_entry.id   ee9ce89258172a8be8381a145b28a72d
#
_cell.length_a   1.000
_cell.length_b   1.000
_cell.length_c   1.000
_cell.angle_alpha   90.00
_cell.angle_beta   90.00
_cell.angle_gamma   90.00
#
_symmetry.space_group_name_H-M   'P 1'
#
loop_
_entity.id
_entity.type
_entity.pdbx_description
1 polymer ?
#
loop_
_entity_poly.entity_id
_entity_poly.type
_entity_poly.pdbx_seq_one_letter_code
_entity_poly.pdbx_strand_id
1 'polypeptide(L)'
;MMNKYLISLFLTVFSGVSFAQSNNPLSIYEGERVEFVTFDFASLPKDTLVALNISQKIENTYKIYPNMSYSSFMSDYYISQIGMYPFVEKVTIDISEPNENGISIKITVTLTENELAMSRNENIFKNRKAFPNIYTDSRSFLTFKFSSSEMIYSNNNAWFGQPKPILTGNPLVHNPEGDGYYGWLEGFAMAGIYGISKIIPRYNIHLYGGASYMVSFSCGREMFSDKSRFYGGLEDAFIGLIGGGRTLRGDNYSYNMLYGRKQFILADGFLLINTSMNGDNRAALQLNPRWAAKDLFQASFKIDRLSIGAFHFKPNELPILNSNTTINGINVELGSKDRVLIGASFLHVPRSTLRYFLANGDVFFRRGLQVYNIRLFINPPQGKDGLFFKTEGAYQRNSNFNMGAFAFYGEAGWRFTETKGAPSIGYRFAYFSGDNPSTSRYERWDALYTGGNGEQWVQGSNMYKMVQNSNELSHRLQAIYNPMPKLQLVMQLWLFYAPRLLNLGGNAALSNLSSHYLGSEVNLTVKYFKSRNWYFHLNTAYTFAGSAITENVEKTKNWFCLSTFVRYSF
;
A
#
# COMPACT_ATOMS: atom_id res chain seq x y z
N MET A 1 16.66 -14.51 -33.33
CA MET A 1 17.70 -13.42 -33.19
C MET A 1 17.24 -12.24 -32.29
N MET A 2 15.96 -11.94 -32.18
CA MET A 2 15.42 -10.84 -31.38
C MET A 2 15.65 -10.95 -29.86
N ASN A 3 15.75 -12.18 -29.31
CA ASN A 3 15.93 -12.41 -27.86
C ASN A 3 17.32 -12.05 -27.29
N LYS A 4 18.39 -12.06 -28.11
CA LYS A 4 19.74 -11.73 -27.63
C LYS A 4 19.96 -10.22 -27.46
N TYR A 5 19.31 -9.39 -28.27
CA TYR A 5 19.43 -7.95 -28.20
C TYR A 5 18.59 -7.33 -27.07
N LEU A 6 17.44 -7.94 -26.72
CA LEU A 6 16.65 -7.52 -25.57
C LEU A 6 17.40 -7.75 -24.24
N ILE A 7 18.05 -8.89 -24.08
CA ILE A 7 18.83 -9.21 -22.87
C ILE A 7 20.09 -8.32 -22.79
N SER A 8 20.74 -8.02 -23.90
CA SER A 8 21.91 -7.13 -23.95
C SER A 8 21.53 -5.66 -23.66
N LEU A 9 20.38 -5.18 -24.14
CA LEU A 9 19.87 -3.84 -23.85
C LEU A 9 19.49 -3.71 -22.36
N PHE A 10 18.94 -4.79 -21.77
CA PHE A 10 18.62 -4.84 -20.34
C PHE A 10 19.86 -4.75 -19.45
N LEU A 11 20.95 -5.41 -19.81
CA LEU A 11 22.21 -5.41 -19.05
C LEU A 11 22.99 -4.08 -19.16
N THR A 12 22.84 -3.33 -20.26
CA THR A 12 23.57 -2.08 -20.47
C THR A 12 22.90 -0.87 -19.83
N VAL A 13 21.59 -0.90 -19.59
CA VAL A 13 20.85 0.17 -18.90
C VAL A 13 21.05 0.12 -17.38
N PHE A 14 21.52 -1.02 -16.84
CA PHE A 14 21.68 -1.23 -15.40
C PHE A 14 22.94 -0.65 -14.74
N SER A 15 23.87 -0.09 -15.50
CA SER A 15 25.15 0.36 -14.96
C SER A 15 25.20 1.82 -14.49
N GLY A 16 24.15 2.35 -13.89
CA GLY A 16 24.28 3.72 -13.41
C GLY A 16 23.17 4.42 -12.65
N VAL A 17 22.21 3.72 -12.08
CA VAL A 17 21.03 4.43 -11.51
C VAL A 17 20.59 3.87 -10.15
N SER A 18 20.06 4.70 -9.25
CA SER A 18 19.76 4.48 -7.80
C SER A 18 18.25 4.53 -7.41
N PHE A 19 17.75 3.94 -6.32
CA PHE A 19 16.39 3.34 -6.13
C PHE A 19 15.55 3.67 -4.86
N ALA A 20 14.21 3.75 -4.88
CA ALA A 20 13.29 3.97 -3.74
C ALA A 20 11.92 3.26 -3.80
N GLN A 21 11.27 3.18 -2.67
CA GLN A 21 10.07 2.39 -2.40
C GLN A 21 8.79 3.22 -2.52
N SER A 22 7.78 2.74 -3.22
CA SER A 22 6.34 2.96 -3.02
C SER A 22 5.48 2.42 -4.18
N ASN A 23 4.35 1.80 -3.87
CA ASN A 23 3.29 1.56 -4.83
C ASN A 23 2.41 2.81 -5.03
N ASN A 24 2.57 3.83 -4.17
CA ASN A 24 1.92 5.13 -4.33
C ASN A 24 2.88 6.08 -5.07
N PRO A 25 2.50 6.61 -6.24
CA PRO A 25 3.32 7.58 -6.99
C PRO A 25 3.55 8.89 -6.24
N LEU A 26 2.73 9.18 -5.23
CA LEU A 26 2.85 10.42 -4.48
C LEU A 26 3.91 10.34 -3.37
N SER A 27 3.87 9.30 -2.56
CA SER A 27 4.86 9.00 -1.51
C SER A 27 4.47 7.74 -0.74
N ILE A 28 5.43 6.88 -0.39
CA ILE A 28 5.21 5.79 0.58
C ILE A 28 4.84 6.31 1.96
N TYR A 29 5.20 7.55 2.24
CA TYR A 29 5.03 8.19 3.55
C TYR A 29 3.67 8.87 3.69
N GLU A 30 2.86 8.94 2.61
CA GLU A 30 1.59 9.65 2.63
C GLU A 30 0.61 9.06 3.64
N GLY A 31 0.15 9.88 4.58
CA GLY A 31 -0.73 9.47 5.67
C GLY A 31 -0.03 8.88 6.89
N GLU A 32 1.29 8.55 6.78
CA GLU A 32 2.06 8.06 7.91
C GLU A 32 2.12 9.12 9.04
N ARG A 33 2.18 8.65 10.28
CA ARG A 33 2.34 9.54 11.41
C ARG A 33 3.75 10.11 11.44
N VAL A 34 3.86 11.41 11.59
CA VAL A 34 5.15 12.07 11.84
C VAL A 34 5.51 11.91 13.31
N GLU A 35 6.66 11.30 13.57
CA GLU A 35 7.17 11.09 14.92
C GLU A 35 8.06 12.25 15.36
N PHE A 36 9.07 12.56 14.55
CA PHE A 36 10.00 13.67 14.81
C PHE A 36 10.18 14.50 13.55
N VAL A 37 10.40 15.79 13.77
CA VAL A 37 10.91 16.72 12.77
C VAL A 37 12.15 17.36 13.35
N THR A 38 13.30 17.16 12.70
CA THR A 38 14.58 17.71 13.10
C THR A 38 15.13 18.60 12.01
N PHE A 39 15.80 19.70 12.41
CA PHE A 39 16.50 20.59 11.50
C PHE A 39 18.01 20.48 11.74
N ASP A 40 18.75 20.35 10.67
CA ASP A 40 20.20 20.37 10.66
C ASP A 40 20.66 21.54 9.79
N PHE A 41 21.42 22.46 10.38
CA PHE A 41 21.85 23.68 9.70
C PHE A 41 23.35 23.58 9.41
N ALA A 42 23.73 23.56 8.14
CA ALA A 42 25.09 23.72 7.72
C ALA A 42 25.41 25.20 7.49
N SER A 43 26.55 25.63 8.01
CA SER A 43 27.07 27.00 7.84
C SER A 43 26.20 28.09 8.51
N LEU A 44 25.80 27.87 9.76
CA LEU A 44 25.14 28.94 10.56
C LEU A 44 26.11 30.13 10.74
N PRO A 45 25.57 31.39 10.73
CA PRO A 45 26.34 32.58 11.03
C PRO A 45 27.00 32.51 12.41
N LYS A 46 28.15 33.16 12.56
CA LYS A 46 28.86 33.25 13.86
C LYS A 46 28.09 34.08 14.88
N ASP A 47 27.32 35.07 14.41
CA ASP A 47 26.43 35.86 15.27
C ASP A 47 25.27 35.00 15.76
N THR A 48 25.22 34.76 17.05
CA THR A 48 24.22 33.88 17.71
C THR A 48 22.81 34.38 17.54
N LEU A 49 22.54 35.69 17.55
CA LEU A 49 21.20 36.26 17.38
C LEU A 49 20.72 36.10 15.93
N VAL A 50 21.61 36.34 14.96
CA VAL A 50 21.29 36.15 13.54
C VAL A 50 21.04 34.68 13.25
N ALA A 51 21.86 33.79 13.79
CA ALA A 51 21.70 32.35 13.65
C ALA A 51 20.37 31.87 14.23
N LEU A 52 20.01 32.34 15.44
CA LEU A 52 18.76 31.99 16.10
C LEU A 52 17.54 32.50 15.30
N ASN A 53 17.58 33.74 14.81
CA ASN A 53 16.49 34.29 14.01
C ASN A 53 16.27 33.53 12.69
N ILE A 54 17.35 33.15 12.03
CA ILE A 54 17.30 32.35 10.78
C ILE A 54 16.73 30.95 11.05
N SER A 55 17.25 30.26 12.06
CA SER A 55 16.77 28.92 12.41
C SER A 55 15.29 28.93 12.78
N GLN A 56 14.86 29.84 13.65
CA GLN A 56 13.45 29.99 14.02
C GLN A 56 12.54 30.34 12.83
N LYS A 57 13.01 31.20 11.91
CA LYS A 57 12.26 31.54 10.70
C LYS A 57 12.05 30.32 9.80
N ILE A 58 13.08 29.49 9.62
CA ILE A 58 13.02 28.26 8.84
C ILE A 58 12.11 27.24 9.51
N GLU A 59 12.32 26.97 10.80
CA GLU A 59 11.51 26.03 11.58
C GLU A 59 10.03 26.42 11.58
N ASN A 60 9.72 27.70 11.76
CA ASN A 60 8.35 28.22 11.71
C ASN A 60 7.71 28.16 10.32
N THR A 61 8.49 27.97 9.26
CA THR A 61 7.97 27.83 7.90
C THR A 61 7.46 26.40 7.66
N TYR A 62 8.10 25.41 8.25
CA TYR A 62 7.71 24.00 8.12
C TYR A 62 6.67 23.63 9.17
N LYS A 63 5.41 23.49 8.75
CA LYS A 63 4.26 23.32 9.65
C LYS A 63 3.72 21.89 9.67
N ILE A 64 4.58 20.92 9.54
CA ILE A 64 4.27 19.52 9.84
C ILE A 64 4.91 19.22 11.20
N TYR A 65 4.08 18.88 12.16
CA TYR A 65 4.49 18.68 13.55
C TYR A 65 4.41 17.22 13.96
N PRO A 66 5.13 16.79 14.98
CA PRO A 66 4.93 15.47 15.57
C PRO A 66 3.45 15.19 15.85
N ASN A 67 3.05 13.94 15.67
CA ASN A 67 1.68 13.44 15.74
C ASN A 67 0.73 13.84 14.59
N MET A 68 1.15 14.67 13.64
CA MET A 68 0.37 14.92 12.42
C MET A 68 0.53 13.74 11.44
N SER A 69 -0.44 13.58 10.55
CA SER A 69 -0.29 12.72 9.39
C SER A 69 0.59 13.43 8.36
N TYR A 70 1.58 12.72 7.83
CA TYR A 70 2.44 13.24 6.77
C TYR A 70 1.65 13.45 5.49
N SER A 71 1.91 14.56 4.83
CA SER A 71 1.45 14.82 3.48
C SER A 71 2.64 15.28 2.63
N SER A 72 2.91 14.53 1.55
CA SER A 72 3.94 14.90 0.60
C SER A 72 3.68 16.25 -0.03
N PHE A 73 2.41 16.61 -0.28
CA PHE A 73 2.02 17.93 -0.79
C PHE A 73 2.40 19.05 0.16
N MET A 74 2.08 18.90 1.45
CA MET A 74 2.42 19.89 2.47
C MET A 74 3.92 19.98 2.67
N SER A 75 4.61 18.85 2.71
CA SER A 75 6.07 18.80 2.88
C SER A 75 6.79 19.44 1.72
N ASP A 76 6.48 19.05 0.48
CA ASP A 76 7.07 19.62 -0.73
C ASP A 76 6.82 21.13 -0.82
N TYR A 77 5.61 21.57 -0.44
CA TYR A 77 5.28 22.99 -0.37
C TYR A 77 6.18 23.73 0.63
N TYR A 78 6.30 23.26 1.89
CA TYR A 78 7.11 23.94 2.89
C TYR A 78 8.60 23.92 2.58
N ILE A 79 9.12 22.81 2.04
CA ILE A 79 10.51 22.72 1.57
C ILE A 79 10.75 23.73 0.45
N SER A 80 9.81 23.87 -0.49
CA SER A 80 9.92 24.87 -1.53
C SER A 80 9.93 26.31 -0.97
N GLN A 81 9.09 26.59 0.04
CA GLN A 81 9.06 27.89 0.71
C GLN A 81 10.37 28.21 1.44
N ILE A 82 10.96 27.23 2.13
CA ILE A 82 12.28 27.38 2.77
C ILE A 82 13.36 27.67 1.72
N GLY A 83 13.37 26.93 0.62
CA GLY A 83 14.32 27.12 -0.48
C GLY A 83 14.22 28.49 -1.18
N MET A 84 13.16 29.24 -0.96
CA MET A 84 12.98 30.59 -1.52
C MET A 84 13.61 31.71 -0.67
N TYR A 85 14.03 31.43 0.55
CA TYR A 85 14.72 32.44 1.35
C TYR A 85 16.08 32.81 0.72
N PRO A 86 16.44 34.11 0.63
CA PRO A 86 17.67 34.57 -0.03
C PRO A 86 18.93 33.97 0.59
N PHE A 87 18.89 33.69 1.89
CA PHE A 87 19.99 33.13 2.67
C PHE A 87 20.09 31.60 2.62
N VAL A 88 19.17 30.92 1.94
CA VAL A 88 19.20 29.47 1.77
C VAL A 88 19.79 29.11 0.42
N GLU A 89 20.91 28.41 0.43
CA GLU A 89 21.55 27.89 -0.78
C GLU A 89 20.91 26.57 -1.21
N LYS A 90 20.71 25.66 -0.25
CA LYS A 90 20.18 24.33 -0.51
C LYS A 90 19.31 23.88 0.67
N VAL A 91 18.23 23.19 0.38
CA VAL A 91 17.43 22.46 1.36
C VAL A 91 17.20 21.04 0.87
N THR A 92 17.42 20.08 1.74
CA THR A 92 17.15 18.67 1.48
C THR A 92 16.29 18.11 2.61
N ILE A 93 15.48 17.14 2.27
CA ILE A 93 14.65 16.39 3.21
C ILE A 93 15.02 14.92 3.12
N ASP A 94 15.30 14.33 4.26
CA ASP A 94 15.46 12.91 4.44
C ASP A 94 14.34 12.42 5.33
N ILE A 95 13.61 11.41 4.88
CA ILE A 95 12.52 10.81 5.61
C ILE A 95 12.94 9.38 5.93
N SER A 96 12.82 9.00 7.20
CA SER A 96 13.09 7.62 7.60
C SER A 96 12.15 6.66 6.89
N GLU A 97 12.58 5.43 6.70
CA GLU A 97 11.67 4.38 6.26
C GLU A 97 10.46 4.33 7.19
N PRO A 98 9.23 4.14 6.67
CA PRO A 98 8.07 3.93 7.51
C PRO A 98 8.30 2.72 8.39
N ASN A 99 8.29 2.94 9.67
CA ASN A 99 8.29 1.89 10.66
C ASN A 99 6.95 1.91 11.41
N GLU A 100 6.78 1.03 12.34
CA GLU A 100 5.51 0.94 13.08
C GLU A 100 5.23 2.16 13.97
N ASN A 101 6.22 3.02 14.17
CA ASN A 101 6.12 4.24 14.96
C ASN A 101 5.76 5.47 14.11
N GLY A 102 5.83 5.31 12.79
CA GLY A 102 5.65 6.39 11.82
C GLY A 102 6.96 6.72 11.10
N ILE A 103 7.13 7.97 10.75
CA ILE A 103 8.30 8.47 10.03
C ILE A 103 8.98 9.59 10.82
N SER A 104 10.29 9.63 10.72
CA SER A 104 11.12 10.75 11.19
C SER A 104 11.56 11.59 10.00
N ILE A 105 11.42 12.91 10.12
CA ILE A 105 11.75 13.87 9.07
C ILE A 105 12.99 14.63 9.50
N LYS A 106 14.05 14.57 8.71
CA LYS A 106 15.24 15.40 8.87
C LYS A 106 15.34 16.39 7.73
N ILE A 107 15.37 17.68 8.04
CA ILE A 107 15.51 18.76 7.07
C ILE A 107 16.90 19.33 7.24
N THR A 108 17.73 19.20 6.21
CA THR A 108 19.08 19.77 6.19
C THR A 108 19.05 21.04 5.34
N VAL A 109 19.44 22.16 5.94
CA VAL A 109 19.48 23.48 5.30
C VAL A 109 20.91 23.96 5.24
N THR A 110 21.39 24.16 4.01
CA THR A 110 22.69 24.83 3.75
C THR A 110 22.44 26.32 3.51
N LEU A 111 23.07 27.14 4.31
CA LEU A 111 22.97 28.60 4.19
C LEU A 111 24.05 29.14 3.27
N THR A 112 23.78 30.27 2.59
CA THR A 112 24.77 30.96 1.77
C THR A 112 25.82 31.63 2.67
N GLU A 113 27.08 31.63 2.25
CA GLU A 113 28.16 32.33 2.97
C GLU A 113 28.05 33.85 2.90
N ASN A 114 27.11 34.39 2.12
CA ASN A 114 26.94 35.82 1.95
C ASN A 114 26.19 36.45 3.13
N GLU A 115 26.92 37.00 4.11
CA GLU A 115 26.38 37.63 5.30
C GLU A 115 25.43 38.81 4.98
N LEU A 116 25.61 39.52 3.86
CA LEU A 116 24.70 40.56 3.39
C LEU A 116 23.31 40.02 2.99
N ALA A 117 23.23 38.82 2.46
CA ALA A 117 21.97 38.17 2.15
C ALA A 117 21.25 37.71 3.42
N MET A 118 21.97 37.38 4.48
CA MET A 118 21.44 36.99 5.79
C MET A 118 20.90 38.20 6.56
N SER A 119 21.52 39.36 6.46
CA SER A 119 21.12 40.58 7.20
C SER A 119 19.90 41.29 6.59
N ARG A 120 19.66 41.14 5.29
CA ARG A 120 18.53 41.74 4.60
C ARG A 120 17.26 40.90 4.82
N ASN A 121 16.35 41.41 5.61
CA ASN A 121 15.02 40.83 5.85
C ASN A 121 14.06 40.96 4.65
N GLU A 122 14.64 41.09 3.44
CA GLU A 122 13.88 41.28 2.21
C GLU A 122 13.34 39.94 1.72
N ASN A 123 12.01 39.85 1.55
CA ASN A 123 11.29 38.73 0.92
C ASN A 123 11.57 38.62 -0.59
N ILE A 124 12.84 38.60 -0.98
CA ILE A 124 13.23 38.40 -2.38
C ILE A 124 13.22 36.89 -2.64
N PHE A 125 12.10 36.40 -3.10
CA PHE A 125 11.95 35.01 -3.48
C PHE A 125 12.78 34.71 -4.75
N LYS A 126 13.84 33.95 -4.59
CA LYS A 126 14.53 33.34 -5.75
C LYS A 126 13.63 32.31 -6.38
N ASN A 127 13.14 32.60 -7.57
CA ASN A 127 12.31 31.69 -8.33
C ASN A 127 13.19 30.52 -8.85
N ARG A 128 13.39 29.48 -8.02
CA ARG A 128 14.14 28.27 -8.40
C ARG A 128 13.20 27.32 -9.15
N LYS A 129 13.05 27.57 -10.45
CA LYS A 129 12.40 26.63 -11.39
C LYS A 129 13.39 25.53 -11.76
N ALA A 130 13.60 24.57 -10.87
CA ALA A 130 14.36 23.36 -11.20
C ALA A 130 13.38 22.19 -11.33
N PHE A 131 13.38 21.54 -12.51
CA PHE A 131 12.65 20.30 -12.71
C PHE A 131 12.96 19.29 -11.56
N PRO A 132 11.98 18.60 -10.97
CA PRO A 132 10.59 18.44 -11.43
C PRO A 132 9.59 19.53 -11.01
N ASN A 133 10.04 20.62 -10.37
CA ASN A 133 9.16 21.71 -9.98
C ASN A 133 8.80 22.55 -11.22
N ILE A 134 7.50 22.62 -11.51
CA ILE A 134 6.97 23.36 -12.67
C ILE A 134 6.73 24.82 -12.30
N TYR A 135 6.20 25.03 -11.09
CA TYR A 135 5.86 26.36 -10.59
C TYR A 135 6.00 26.42 -9.07
N THR A 136 6.54 27.52 -8.57
CA THR A 136 6.66 27.80 -7.14
C THR A 136 6.55 29.30 -6.91
N ASP A 137 5.65 29.70 -5.99
CA ASP A 137 5.58 31.04 -5.46
C ASP A 137 5.30 31.03 -3.94
N SER A 138 5.06 32.19 -3.35
CA SER A 138 4.81 32.33 -1.90
C SER A 138 3.53 31.62 -1.41
N ARG A 139 2.67 31.14 -2.28
CA ARG A 139 1.39 30.52 -1.92
C ARG A 139 1.17 29.17 -2.58
N SER A 140 1.85 28.90 -3.70
CA SER A 140 1.54 27.77 -4.56
C SER A 140 2.79 27.00 -4.93
N PHE A 141 2.63 25.72 -5.09
CA PHE A 141 3.65 24.79 -5.56
C PHE A 141 3.02 23.79 -6.54
N LEU A 142 3.66 23.60 -7.70
CA LEU A 142 3.25 22.66 -8.74
C LEU A 142 4.45 21.83 -9.16
N THR A 143 4.31 20.51 -9.13
CA THR A 143 5.40 19.58 -9.45
C THR A 143 4.94 18.52 -10.45
N PHE A 144 5.87 18.05 -11.25
CA PHE A 144 5.73 16.86 -12.06
C PHE A 144 6.21 15.64 -11.27
N LYS A 145 5.47 14.54 -11.32
CA LYS A 145 5.88 13.26 -10.73
C LYS A 145 5.86 12.18 -11.80
N PHE A 146 6.83 11.29 -11.72
CA PHE A 146 6.97 10.14 -12.60
C PHE A 146 7.25 8.89 -11.78
N SER A 147 6.67 7.77 -12.19
CA SER A 147 6.98 6.45 -11.63
C SER A 147 6.93 5.39 -12.73
N SER A 148 7.87 4.48 -12.74
CA SER A 148 7.84 3.27 -13.57
C SER A 148 8.28 2.06 -12.79
N SER A 149 7.85 0.89 -13.23
CA SER A 149 8.36 -0.38 -12.72
C SER A 149 8.26 -1.44 -13.80
N GLU A 150 9.27 -2.28 -13.87
CA GLU A 150 9.34 -3.44 -14.74
C GLU A 150 9.58 -4.69 -13.90
N MET A 151 8.83 -5.77 -14.19
CA MET A 151 8.88 -7.04 -13.49
C MET A 151 9.11 -8.19 -14.46
N ILE A 152 10.03 -9.08 -14.11
CA ILE A 152 10.12 -10.42 -14.66
C ILE A 152 9.50 -11.36 -13.65
N TYR A 153 8.55 -12.17 -14.11
CA TYR A 153 7.89 -13.18 -13.31
C TYR A 153 8.03 -14.53 -13.98
N SER A 154 8.43 -15.55 -13.23
CA SER A 154 8.56 -16.90 -13.72
C SER A 154 7.95 -17.90 -12.75
N ASN A 155 7.38 -18.95 -13.31
CA ASN A 155 6.77 -20.06 -12.58
C ASN A 155 7.31 -21.39 -13.06
N ASN A 156 7.25 -22.35 -12.17
CA ASN A 156 7.31 -23.76 -12.51
C ASN A 156 6.12 -24.46 -11.87
N ASN A 157 5.33 -25.14 -12.68
CA ASN A 157 4.11 -25.84 -12.28
C ASN A 157 3.07 -24.94 -11.58
N ALA A 158 2.79 -23.77 -12.13
CA ALA A 158 1.75 -22.91 -11.59
C ALA A 158 0.41 -23.68 -11.51
N TRP A 159 -0.41 -23.32 -10.51
CA TRP A 159 -1.65 -24.03 -10.23
C TRP A 159 -1.40 -25.53 -10.00
N PHE A 160 -0.27 -25.85 -9.35
CA PHE A 160 0.19 -27.22 -9.11
C PHE A 160 0.34 -28.07 -10.40
N GLY A 161 0.62 -27.42 -11.54
CA GLY A 161 0.68 -28.05 -12.85
C GLY A 161 -0.67 -28.39 -13.48
N GLN A 162 -1.78 -27.99 -12.84
CA GLN A 162 -3.15 -28.37 -13.23
C GLN A 162 -4.08 -27.14 -13.33
N PRO A 163 -3.79 -26.17 -14.23
CA PRO A 163 -4.55 -24.92 -14.30
C PRO A 163 -6.00 -25.12 -14.74
N LYS A 164 -6.27 -26.06 -15.64
CA LYS A 164 -7.63 -26.27 -16.18
C LYS A 164 -8.64 -26.63 -15.10
N PRO A 165 -8.46 -27.68 -14.28
CA PRO A 165 -9.42 -28.02 -13.24
C PRO A 165 -9.48 -26.95 -12.12
N ILE A 166 -8.37 -26.32 -11.77
CA ILE A 166 -8.32 -25.31 -10.69
C ILE A 166 -9.00 -24.00 -11.10
N LEU A 167 -8.87 -23.59 -12.36
CA LEU A 167 -9.37 -22.31 -12.86
C LEU A 167 -10.72 -22.39 -13.59
N THR A 168 -11.36 -23.56 -13.59
CA THR A 168 -12.66 -23.74 -14.24
C THR A 168 -13.68 -22.71 -13.73
N GLY A 169 -14.37 -22.03 -14.66
CA GLY A 169 -15.38 -21.03 -14.34
C GLY A 169 -14.83 -19.64 -13.98
N ASN A 170 -13.54 -19.44 -13.92
CA ASN A 170 -12.96 -18.12 -13.73
C ASN A 170 -13.02 -17.30 -15.03
N PRO A 171 -13.73 -16.14 -15.05
CA PRO A 171 -13.92 -15.35 -16.28
C PRO A 171 -12.64 -14.67 -16.80
N LEU A 172 -11.57 -14.60 -16.00
CA LEU A 172 -10.29 -14.01 -16.39
C LEU A 172 -9.41 -14.98 -17.19
N VAL A 173 -9.77 -16.27 -17.20
CA VAL A 173 -8.94 -17.34 -17.76
C VAL A 173 -9.03 -17.37 -19.27
N HIS A 174 -7.89 -17.31 -19.92
CA HIS A 174 -7.74 -17.50 -21.34
C HIS A 174 -6.47 -18.31 -21.64
N ASN A 175 -6.63 -19.59 -21.93
CA ASN A 175 -5.55 -20.55 -22.21
C ASN A 175 -4.41 -20.52 -21.17
N PRO A 176 -4.69 -20.81 -19.88
CA PRO A 176 -3.72 -20.68 -18.80
C PRO A 176 -2.62 -21.72 -18.90
N GLU A 177 -1.39 -21.32 -18.62
CA GLU A 177 -0.24 -22.20 -18.49
C GLU A 177 -0.13 -22.73 -17.06
N GLY A 178 0.40 -23.94 -16.90
CA GLY A 178 0.53 -24.57 -15.59
C GLY A 178 1.65 -25.57 -15.47
N ASP A 179 1.78 -26.51 -16.40
CA ASP A 179 2.81 -27.54 -16.34
C ASP A 179 4.15 -27.03 -16.87
N GLY A 180 5.25 -27.36 -16.16
CA GLY A 180 6.60 -26.96 -16.52
C GLY A 180 6.92 -25.51 -16.22
N TYR A 181 7.97 -25.00 -16.85
CA TYR A 181 8.53 -23.68 -16.63
C TYR A 181 8.04 -22.67 -17.69
N TYR A 182 7.58 -21.51 -17.23
CA TYR A 182 7.25 -20.39 -18.10
C TYR A 182 7.40 -19.05 -17.35
N GLY A 183 7.39 -17.97 -18.10
CA GLY A 183 7.51 -16.63 -17.53
C GLY A 183 7.00 -15.53 -18.45
N TRP A 184 6.86 -14.34 -17.89
CA TRP A 184 6.44 -13.15 -18.62
C TRP A 184 7.13 -11.89 -18.09
N LEU A 185 7.06 -10.86 -18.89
CA LEU A 185 7.47 -9.49 -18.54
C LEU A 185 6.23 -8.64 -18.39
N GLU A 186 6.14 -7.87 -17.31
CA GLU A 186 5.12 -6.85 -17.15
C GLU A 186 5.71 -5.55 -16.62
N GLY A 187 5.02 -4.44 -16.84
CA GLY A 187 5.49 -3.16 -16.37
C GLY A 187 4.44 -2.07 -16.45
N PHE A 188 4.80 -0.92 -15.90
CA PHE A 188 4.04 0.30 -16.03
C PHE A 188 4.92 1.52 -16.07
N ALA A 189 4.40 2.61 -16.64
CA ALA A 189 4.92 3.96 -16.47
C ALA A 189 3.75 4.90 -16.19
N MET A 190 3.94 5.81 -15.24
CA MET A 190 2.94 6.80 -14.84
C MET A 190 3.58 8.17 -14.76
N ALA A 191 2.90 9.18 -15.29
CA ALA A 191 3.30 10.57 -15.22
C ALA A 191 2.12 11.43 -14.77
N GLY A 192 2.37 12.45 -13.96
CA GLY A 192 1.32 13.31 -13.44
C GLY A 192 1.81 14.67 -12.96
N ILE A 193 0.86 15.58 -12.82
CA ILE A 193 1.06 16.92 -12.29
C ILE A 193 0.27 17.05 -11.00
N TYR A 194 0.93 17.54 -9.95
CA TYR A 194 0.37 17.67 -8.61
C TYR A 194 0.70 19.04 -8.05
N GLY A 195 -0.26 19.63 -7.36
CA GLY A 195 -0.09 20.98 -6.84
C GLY A 195 -0.82 21.22 -5.53
N ILE A 196 -0.36 22.26 -4.84
CA ILE A 196 -0.95 22.77 -3.62
C ILE A 196 -0.88 24.30 -3.62
N SER A 197 -1.94 24.94 -3.14
CA SER A 197 -2.00 26.39 -3.04
C SER A 197 -2.67 26.82 -1.73
N LYS A 198 -2.05 27.75 -1.02
CA LYS A 198 -2.64 28.35 0.19
C LYS A 198 -3.73 29.33 -0.20
N ILE A 199 -4.99 28.95 0.03
CA ILE A 199 -6.15 29.75 -0.42
C ILE A 199 -6.56 30.82 0.57
N ILE A 200 -6.32 30.65 1.88
CA ILE A 200 -6.63 31.65 2.90
C ILE A 200 -5.34 31.96 3.68
N PRO A 201 -4.74 33.17 3.44
CA PRO A 201 -3.45 33.50 4.05
C PRO A 201 -3.44 33.49 5.59
N ARG A 202 -4.56 33.88 6.21
CA ARG A 202 -4.71 33.95 7.68
C ARG A 202 -4.76 32.55 8.33
N TYR A 203 -5.32 31.57 7.61
CA TYR A 203 -5.48 30.21 8.10
C TYR A 203 -4.59 29.26 7.31
N ASN A 204 -4.21 28.14 7.92
CA ASN A 204 -3.39 27.13 7.28
C ASN A 204 -4.26 26.17 6.43
N ILE A 205 -5.01 26.75 5.47
CA ILE A 205 -5.94 26.05 4.57
C ILE A 205 -5.36 26.06 3.18
N HIS A 206 -5.14 24.88 2.63
CA HIS A 206 -4.57 24.69 1.30
C HIS A 206 -5.53 23.90 0.43
N LEU A 207 -5.72 24.39 -0.80
CA LEU A 207 -6.28 23.60 -1.89
C LEU A 207 -5.17 22.75 -2.47
N TYR A 208 -5.40 21.46 -2.68
CA TYR A 208 -4.43 20.58 -3.30
C TYR A 208 -5.11 19.63 -4.28
N GLY A 209 -4.33 19.08 -5.22
CA GLY A 209 -4.88 18.13 -6.17
C GLY A 209 -3.83 17.68 -7.17
N GLY A 210 -4.25 16.81 -8.06
CA GLY A 210 -3.37 16.31 -9.11
C GLY A 210 -4.09 15.39 -10.06
N ALA A 211 -3.44 15.17 -11.20
CA ALA A 211 -3.87 14.21 -12.19
C ALA A 211 -2.66 13.46 -12.75
N SER A 212 -2.82 12.16 -12.96
CA SER A 212 -1.80 11.31 -13.58
C SER A 212 -2.41 10.34 -14.59
N TYR A 213 -1.61 10.02 -15.59
CA TYR A 213 -1.91 9.01 -16.59
C TYR A 213 -0.92 7.87 -16.47
N MET A 214 -1.41 6.64 -16.51
CA MET A 214 -0.62 5.43 -16.39
C MET A 214 -0.80 4.55 -17.63
N VAL A 215 0.31 4.06 -18.16
CA VAL A 215 0.35 2.97 -19.13
C VAL A 215 0.87 1.71 -18.44
N SER A 216 0.30 0.55 -18.77
CA SER A 216 0.71 -0.75 -18.25
C SER A 216 0.74 -1.79 -19.36
N PHE A 217 1.63 -2.77 -19.24
CA PHE A 217 1.78 -3.82 -20.24
C PHE A 217 2.08 -5.17 -19.60
N SER A 218 1.77 -6.25 -20.32
CA SER A 218 2.21 -7.61 -20.05
C SER A 218 2.59 -8.28 -21.36
N CYS A 219 3.75 -8.92 -21.40
CA CYS A 219 4.27 -9.62 -22.56
C CYS A 219 4.64 -11.06 -22.20
N GLY A 220 4.19 -12.02 -23.00
CA GLY A 220 4.39 -13.43 -22.75
C GLY A 220 3.20 -14.10 -22.06
N ARG A 221 3.43 -15.33 -21.58
CA ARG A 221 2.41 -16.16 -20.96
C ARG A 221 2.34 -15.87 -19.46
N GLU A 222 1.22 -15.31 -19.02
CA GLU A 222 0.98 -15.09 -17.60
C GLU A 222 0.09 -16.19 -16.99
N MET A 223 -0.26 -16.03 -15.72
CA MET A 223 -0.97 -17.06 -14.94
C MET A 223 -2.40 -17.38 -15.41
N PHE A 224 -3.07 -16.43 -16.04
CA PHE A 224 -4.46 -16.57 -16.51
C PHE A 224 -4.58 -16.51 -18.02
N SER A 225 -3.56 -16.00 -18.73
CA SER A 225 -3.66 -15.69 -20.16
C SER A 225 -2.31 -15.74 -20.84
N ASP A 226 -2.30 -16.23 -22.09
CA ASP A 226 -1.14 -16.23 -23.00
C ASP A 226 -1.04 -14.96 -23.87
N LYS A 227 -1.95 -13.99 -23.69
CA LYS A 227 -2.01 -12.78 -24.51
C LYS A 227 -1.11 -11.68 -24.00
N SER A 228 -0.34 -11.08 -24.90
CA SER A 228 0.31 -9.79 -24.63
C SER A 228 -0.72 -8.67 -24.65
N ARG A 229 -0.61 -7.73 -23.70
CA ARG A 229 -1.60 -6.66 -23.47
C ARG A 229 -0.91 -5.36 -23.17
N PHE A 230 -1.59 -4.27 -23.56
CA PHE A 230 -1.20 -2.90 -23.27
C PHE A 230 -2.46 -2.09 -22.91
N TYR A 231 -2.37 -1.26 -21.89
CA TYR A 231 -3.48 -0.43 -21.46
C TYR A 231 -3.01 0.92 -20.95
N GLY A 232 -3.73 1.98 -21.34
CA GLY A 232 -3.52 3.35 -20.85
C GLY A 232 -4.80 3.93 -20.24
N GLY A 233 -4.63 4.71 -19.17
CA GLY A 233 -5.77 5.37 -18.52
C GLY A 233 -5.38 6.26 -17.36
N LEU A 234 -6.33 7.13 -16.96
CA LEU A 234 -6.19 7.96 -15.77
C LEU A 234 -6.01 7.08 -14.53
N GLU A 235 -4.99 7.40 -13.72
CA GLU A 235 -4.81 6.81 -12.40
C GLU A 235 -5.31 7.77 -11.33
N ASP A 236 -4.62 8.87 -11.05
CA ASP A 236 -5.11 9.90 -10.16
C ASP A 236 -5.86 10.99 -10.91
N ALA A 237 -6.91 11.55 -10.33
CA ALA A 237 -7.57 12.78 -10.75
C ALA A 237 -8.44 13.28 -9.59
N PHE A 238 -7.89 14.14 -8.73
CA PHE A 238 -8.56 14.55 -7.50
C PHE A 238 -8.25 15.99 -7.12
N ILE A 239 -9.14 16.54 -6.30
CA ILE A 239 -9.01 17.84 -5.67
C ILE A 239 -9.40 17.73 -4.19
N GLY A 240 -8.81 18.54 -3.32
CA GLY A 240 -9.11 18.51 -1.90
C GLY A 240 -8.63 19.71 -1.13
N LEU A 241 -9.01 19.73 0.13
CA LEU A 241 -8.56 20.70 1.13
C LEU A 241 -7.73 19.99 2.18
N ILE A 242 -6.58 20.55 2.50
CA ILE A 242 -5.68 20.01 3.51
C ILE A 242 -5.14 21.15 4.38
N GLY A 243 -4.89 20.84 5.64
CA GLY A 243 -4.29 21.79 6.55
C GLY A 243 -4.10 21.24 7.95
N GLY A 244 -3.67 22.10 8.83
CA GLY A 244 -3.43 21.76 10.23
C GLY A 244 -2.77 22.91 10.97
N GLY A 245 -2.53 22.69 12.25
CA GLY A 245 -1.93 23.70 13.12
C GLY A 245 -1.90 23.25 14.58
N ARG A 246 -1.83 24.26 15.47
CA ARG A 246 -1.95 24.07 16.91
C ARG A 246 -3.17 24.79 17.44
N THR A 247 -3.87 24.17 18.38
CA THR A 247 -4.95 24.81 19.13
C THR A 247 -4.38 25.81 20.15
N LEU A 248 -5.23 26.64 20.72
CA LEU A 248 -4.83 27.52 21.82
C LEU A 248 -4.35 26.77 23.07
N ARG A 249 -4.70 25.48 23.20
CA ARG A 249 -4.24 24.59 24.28
C ARG A 249 -2.92 23.92 23.99
N GLY A 250 -2.37 24.06 22.75
CA GLY A 250 -1.13 23.47 22.31
C GLY A 250 -1.27 22.14 21.59
N ASP A 251 -2.50 21.60 21.47
CA ASP A 251 -2.73 20.34 20.77
C ASP A 251 -2.47 20.48 19.25
N ASN A 252 -1.83 19.52 18.64
CA ASN A 252 -1.60 19.50 17.20
C ASN A 252 -2.82 18.90 16.49
N TYR A 253 -3.31 19.57 15.46
CA TYR A 253 -4.41 19.07 14.64
C TYR A 253 -4.08 19.10 13.15
N SER A 254 -4.67 18.17 12.40
CA SER A 254 -4.63 18.14 10.93
C SER A 254 -5.98 17.69 10.39
N TYR A 255 -6.29 18.14 9.17
CA TYR A 255 -7.47 17.71 8.44
C TYR A 255 -7.14 17.52 6.97
N ASN A 256 -7.85 16.61 6.35
CA ASN A 256 -7.79 16.34 4.91
C ASN A 256 -9.19 16.00 4.41
N MET A 257 -9.62 16.64 3.36
CA MET A 257 -10.86 16.32 2.65
C MET A 257 -10.57 16.32 1.16
N LEU A 258 -10.92 15.25 0.46
CA LEU A 258 -10.68 15.12 -0.97
C LEU A 258 -11.86 14.46 -1.69
N TYR A 259 -11.96 14.77 -2.98
CA TYR A 259 -12.87 14.12 -3.90
C TYR A 259 -12.17 13.84 -5.24
N GLY A 260 -12.44 12.67 -5.81
CA GLY A 260 -11.96 12.25 -7.11
C GLY A 260 -11.38 10.83 -7.16
N ARG A 261 -10.50 10.59 -8.11
CA ARG A 261 -9.79 9.31 -8.25
C ARG A 261 -8.50 9.34 -7.45
N LYS A 262 -8.41 8.53 -6.42
CA LYS A 262 -7.18 8.38 -5.61
C LYS A 262 -7.18 7.03 -4.91
N GLN A 263 -6.00 6.57 -4.53
CA GLN A 263 -5.83 5.41 -3.66
C GLN A 263 -6.49 5.66 -2.30
N PHE A 264 -7.14 4.62 -1.77
CA PHE A 264 -7.71 4.61 -0.43
C PHE A 264 -7.31 3.32 0.30
N ILE A 265 -6.83 3.48 1.53
CA ILE A 265 -6.49 2.37 2.42
C ILE A 265 -7.18 2.64 3.76
N LEU A 266 -7.83 1.61 4.32
CA LEU A 266 -8.42 1.68 5.65
C LEU A 266 -7.49 0.98 6.65
N ALA A 267 -6.96 1.74 7.59
CA ALA A 267 -6.04 1.25 8.63
C ALA A 267 -4.83 0.49 8.04
N ASP A 268 -4.66 -0.79 8.38
CA ASP A 268 -3.59 -1.66 7.86
C ASP A 268 -4.04 -2.51 6.65
N GLY A 269 -5.21 -2.23 6.08
CA GLY A 269 -5.69 -2.89 4.88
C GLY A 269 -6.38 -4.23 5.08
N PHE A 270 -6.70 -4.61 6.32
CA PHE A 270 -7.43 -5.85 6.62
C PHE A 270 -8.78 -5.96 5.88
N LEU A 271 -9.47 -4.83 5.72
CA LEU A 271 -10.74 -4.75 4.99
C LEU A 271 -10.60 -4.14 3.60
N LEU A 272 -9.87 -3.04 3.51
CA LEU A 272 -9.77 -2.22 2.29
C LEU A 272 -8.33 -1.75 2.11
N ILE A 273 -7.69 -2.19 1.03
CA ILE A 273 -6.36 -1.76 0.63
C ILE A 273 -6.24 -1.62 -0.89
N ASN A 274 -6.88 -2.50 -1.66
CA ASN A 274 -6.80 -2.52 -3.11
C ASN A 274 -8.14 -2.11 -3.73
N THR A 275 -8.34 -0.82 -3.93
CA THR A 275 -9.58 -0.26 -4.47
C THR A 275 -9.64 -0.23 -6.01
N SER A 276 -8.62 -0.80 -6.67
CA SER A 276 -8.57 -0.96 -8.13
C SER A 276 -8.17 -2.40 -8.50
N MET A 277 -8.49 -2.84 -9.70
CA MET A 277 -8.12 -4.15 -10.23
C MET A 277 -7.20 -4.01 -11.43
N ASN A 278 -6.27 -4.96 -11.56
CA ASN A 278 -5.29 -5.09 -12.64
C ASN A 278 -5.42 -6.47 -13.31
N GLY A 279 -4.59 -6.74 -14.30
CA GLY A 279 -4.72 -7.95 -15.11
C GLY A 279 -5.77 -7.80 -16.20
N ASP A 280 -6.22 -8.90 -16.81
CA ASP A 280 -7.11 -8.92 -17.96
C ASP A 280 -6.71 -7.84 -19.00
N ASN A 281 -7.62 -7.02 -19.47
CA ASN A 281 -7.32 -5.96 -20.44
C ASN A 281 -6.41 -4.84 -19.91
N ARG A 282 -6.22 -4.72 -18.58
CA ARG A 282 -5.36 -3.69 -17.96
C ARG A 282 -3.91 -4.12 -17.79
N ALA A 283 -3.56 -5.38 -18.10
CA ALA A 283 -2.22 -5.92 -17.97
C ALA A 283 -1.64 -5.79 -16.52
N ALA A 284 -0.34 -6.01 -16.36
CA ALA A 284 0.44 -5.83 -15.13
C ALA A 284 -0.24 -6.43 -13.88
N LEU A 285 -0.63 -7.72 -13.98
CA LEU A 285 -1.38 -8.43 -12.94
C LEU A 285 -0.63 -8.54 -11.62
N GLN A 286 0.66 -8.87 -11.66
CA GLN A 286 1.47 -9.11 -10.46
C GLN A 286 2.04 -7.82 -9.87
N LEU A 287 2.49 -6.88 -10.71
CA LEU A 287 2.88 -5.53 -10.27
C LEU A 287 1.69 -4.78 -9.67
N ASN A 288 0.49 -5.03 -10.21
CA ASN A 288 -0.77 -4.45 -9.75
C ASN A 288 -0.64 -2.93 -9.50
N PRO A 289 -0.26 -2.12 -10.50
CA PRO A 289 0.13 -0.72 -10.30
C PRO A 289 -1.05 0.22 -10.08
N ARG A 290 -2.27 -0.17 -10.43
CA ARG A 290 -3.47 0.65 -10.33
C ARG A 290 -4.13 0.45 -8.97
N TRP A 291 -4.28 1.55 -8.24
CA TRP A 291 -4.82 1.55 -6.88
C TRP A 291 -5.95 2.54 -6.69
N ALA A 292 -6.08 3.53 -7.59
CA ALA A 292 -7.05 4.58 -7.43
C ALA A 292 -8.48 4.04 -7.57
N ALA A 293 -9.31 4.27 -6.56
CA ALA A 293 -10.74 4.08 -6.65
C ALA A 293 -11.31 4.89 -7.83
N LYS A 294 -12.36 4.40 -8.45
CA LYS A 294 -13.03 5.08 -9.58
C LYS A 294 -13.63 6.42 -9.15
N ASP A 295 -14.12 6.47 -7.91
CA ASP A 295 -14.76 7.63 -7.31
C ASP A 295 -14.55 7.52 -5.79
N LEU A 296 -13.95 8.54 -5.20
CA LEU A 296 -13.60 8.59 -3.77
C LEU A 296 -13.96 9.96 -3.21
N PHE A 297 -14.73 9.97 -2.14
CA PHE A 297 -14.78 11.07 -1.17
C PHE A 297 -14.16 10.58 0.13
N GLN A 298 -13.24 11.35 0.68
CA GLN A 298 -12.61 11.07 1.98
C GLN A 298 -12.53 12.36 2.77
N ALA A 299 -12.90 12.29 4.05
CA ALA A 299 -12.67 13.35 5.02
C ALA A 299 -12.03 12.74 6.26
N SER A 300 -10.97 13.37 6.76
CA SER A 300 -10.31 12.96 8.00
C SER A 300 -9.93 14.17 8.85
N PHE A 301 -10.06 14.01 10.15
CA PHE A 301 -9.63 14.96 11.15
C PHE A 301 -8.84 14.24 12.23
N LYS A 302 -7.70 14.78 12.58
CA LYS A 302 -6.84 14.27 13.64
C LYS A 302 -6.51 15.38 14.61
N ILE A 303 -6.59 15.09 15.90
CA ILE A 303 -6.12 15.95 16.98
C ILE A 303 -5.35 15.08 17.97
N ASP A 304 -4.06 15.36 18.12
CA ASP A 304 -3.09 14.56 18.88
C ASP A 304 -3.24 13.05 18.62
N ARG A 305 -3.86 12.33 19.58
CA ARG A 305 -4.02 10.88 19.54
C ARG A 305 -5.36 10.41 18.97
N LEU A 306 -6.32 11.30 18.77
CA LEU A 306 -7.64 10.96 18.22
C LEU A 306 -7.66 11.24 16.72
N SER A 307 -8.03 10.23 15.93
CA SER A 307 -8.27 10.34 14.49
C SER A 307 -9.69 9.90 14.16
N ILE A 308 -10.42 10.69 13.38
CA ILE A 308 -11.77 10.39 12.91
C ILE A 308 -11.76 10.56 11.39
N GLY A 309 -12.29 9.56 10.67
CA GLY A 309 -12.41 9.59 9.23
C GLY A 309 -13.77 9.14 8.74
N ALA A 310 -14.22 9.70 7.63
CA ALA A 310 -15.39 9.24 6.89
C ALA A 310 -15.02 9.11 5.41
N PHE A 311 -15.60 8.14 4.73
CA PHE A 311 -15.32 7.89 3.33
C PHE A 311 -16.51 7.33 2.58
N HIS A 312 -16.51 7.59 1.29
CA HIS A 312 -17.39 7.02 0.28
C HIS A 312 -16.55 6.69 -0.94
N PHE A 313 -16.61 5.47 -1.47
CA PHE A 313 -15.92 5.16 -2.71
C PHE A 313 -16.65 4.13 -3.57
N LYS A 314 -16.32 4.17 -4.86
CA LYS A 314 -16.57 3.11 -5.85
C LYS A 314 -15.23 2.52 -6.26
N PRO A 315 -15.03 1.21 -6.17
CA PRO A 315 -13.82 0.57 -6.65
C PRO A 315 -13.69 0.71 -8.17
N ASN A 316 -12.46 0.67 -8.65
CA ASN A 316 -12.16 0.66 -10.07
C ASN A 316 -11.96 -0.77 -10.56
N GLU A 317 -13.05 -1.54 -10.57
CA GLU A 317 -13.08 -2.95 -10.98
C GLU A 317 -12.82 -3.12 -12.49
N LEU A 318 -12.37 -4.31 -12.89
CA LEU A 318 -12.31 -4.69 -14.31
C LEU A 318 -13.73 -4.71 -14.91
N PRO A 319 -13.92 -4.31 -16.18
CA PRO A 319 -15.25 -4.30 -16.79
C PRO A 319 -15.99 -5.63 -16.69
N ILE A 320 -15.28 -6.75 -16.89
CA ILE A 320 -15.84 -8.11 -16.83
C ILE A 320 -16.22 -8.52 -15.40
N LEU A 321 -15.65 -7.91 -14.37
CA LEU A 321 -15.91 -8.19 -12.95
C LEU A 321 -16.70 -7.07 -12.27
N ASN A 322 -17.18 -6.07 -13.01
CA ASN A 322 -17.80 -4.89 -12.43
C ASN A 322 -19.06 -5.25 -11.65
N SER A 323 -18.99 -5.11 -10.35
CA SER A 323 -20.06 -5.40 -9.41
C SER A 323 -20.92 -4.18 -9.06
N ASN A 324 -20.64 -3.00 -9.64
CA ASN A 324 -21.30 -1.72 -9.30
C ASN A 324 -21.33 -1.44 -7.79
N THR A 325 -20.33 -1.92 -7.07
CA THR A 325 -20.25 -1.75 -5.62
C THR A 325 -19.96 -0.29 -5.25
N THR A 326 -20.61 0.15 -4.19
CA THR A 326 -20.34 1.42 -3.50
C THR A 326 -20.20 1.13 -2.02
N ILE A 327 -19.20 1.71 -1.38
CA ILE A 327 -18.95 1.52 0.06
C ILE A 327 -18.89 2.88 0.75
N ASN A 328 -19.61 3.01 1.87
CA ASN A 328 -19.53 4.11 2.81
C ASN A 328 -18.91 3.61 4.10
N GLY A 329 -18.17 4.45 4.81
CA GLY A 329 -17.66 4.06 6.11
C GLY A 329 -17.20 5.21 6.98
N ILE A 330 -17.04 4.89 8.24
CA ILE A 330 -16.43 5.74 9.26
C ILE A 330 -15.32 4.95 9.95
N ASN A 331 -14.29 5.65 10.39
CA ASN A 331 -13.15 5.10 11.11
C ASN A 331 -12.79 6.01 12.27
N VAL A 332 -12.55 5.42 13.43
CA VAL A 332 -12.09 6.15 14.62
C VAL A 332 -10.90 5.42 15.19
N GLU A 333 -9.83 6.15 15.48
CA GLU A 333 -8.62 5.62 16.10
C GLU A 333 -8.19 6.49 17.28
N LEU A 334 -7.79 5.84 18.35
CA LEU A 334 -7.23 6.46 19.55
C LEU A 334 -5.85 5.88 19.85
N GLY A 335 -4.88 6.75 20.07
CA GLY A 335 -3.51 6.36 20.34
C GLY A 335 -2.61 6.54 19.12
N SER A 336 -1.57 5.73 19.01
CA SER A 336 -0.61 5.81 17.92
C SER A 336 -0.02 4.44 17.63
N LYS A 337 0.32 4.19 16.36
CA LYS A 337 0.89 2.91 15.91
C LYS A 337 2.25 2.59 16.56
N ASP A 338 2.95 3.61 17.06
CA ASP A 338 4.27 3.49 17.72
C ASP A 338 4.23 2.92 19.13
N ARG A 339 3.06 2.91 19.77
CA ARG A 339 2.90 2.35 21.13
C ARG A 339 1.65 1.51 21.26
N VAL A 340 0.51 2.18 21.40
CA VAL A 340 -0.80 1.54 21.52
C VAL A 340 -1.78 2.29 20.65
N LEU A 341 -2.43 1.57 19.74
CA LEU A 341 -3.52 2.08 18.92
C LEU A 341 -4.73 1.18 19.12
N ILE A 342 -5.85 1.81 19.44
CA ILE A 342 -7.17 1.18 19.45
C ILE A 342 -7.98 1.81 18.33
N GLY A 343 -8.64 1.01 17.52
CA GLY A 343 -9.45 1.51 16.41
C GLY A 343 -10.75 0.76 16.24
N ALA A 344 -11.72 1.44 15.65
CA ALA A 344 -12.98 0.86 15.24
C ALA A 344 -13.43 1.43 13.90
N SER A 345 -14.06 0.60 13.07
CA SER A 345 -14.61 1.03 11.79
C SER A 345 -15.99 0.43 11.58
N PHE A 346 -16.82 1.17 10.89
CA PHE A 346 -18.10 0.70 10.37
C PHE A 346 -18.16 0.95 8.87
N LEU A 347 -18.56 -0.08 8.09
CA LEU A 347 -18.74 0.01 6.65
C LEU A 347 -20.16 -0.41 6.29
N HIS A 348 -20.70 0.22 5.26
CA HIS A 348 -21.98 -0.14 4.66
C HIS A 348 -21.90 -0.14 3.13
N VAL A 349 -22.50 -1.15 2.50
CA VAL A 349 -22.56 -1.33 1.04
C VAL A 349 -23.99 -1.04 0.54
N PRO A 350 -24.32 0.21 0.19
CA PRO A 350 -25.67 0.57 -0.26
C PRO A 350 -26.02 0.02 -1.65
N ARG A 351 -24.99 -0.25 -2.47
CA ARG A 351 -25.14 -0.76 -3.84
C ARG A 351 -24.11 -1.82 -4.15
N SER A 352 -24.53 -2.93 -4.72
CA SER A 352 -23.68 -3.95 -5.34
C SER A 352 -24.54 -4.94 -6.12
N THR A 353 -24.02 -5.45 -7.22
CA THR A 353 -24.59 -6.58 -7.98
C THR A 353 -23.78 -7.88 -7.77
N LEU A 354 -22.76 -7.86 -6.90
CA LEU A 354 -22.02 -9.06 -6.54
C LEU A 354 -22.97 -10.07 -5.90
N ARG A 355 -22.85 -11.34 -6.29
CA ARG A 355 -23.73 -12.43 -5.85
C ARG A 355 -23.01 -13.29 -4.82
N TYR A 356 -23.78 -13.74 -3.82
CA TYR A 356 -23.43 -14.82 -2.90
C TYR A 356 -24.24 -16.04 -3.24
N PHE A 357 -23.62 -17.21 -3.22
CA PHE A 357 -24.24 -18.48 -3.55
C PHE A 357 -24.27 -19.36 -2.30
N LEU A 358 -25.43 -19.87 -1.94
CA LEU A 358 -25.62 -20.80 -0.84
C LEU A 358 -25.68 -22.25 -1.36
N ALA A 359 -25.45 -23.20 -0.45
CA ALA A 359 -25.47 -24.62 -0.76
C ALA A 359 -26.83 -25.12 -1.28
N ASN A 360 -27.94 -24.51 -0.85
CA ASN A 360 -29.30 -24.82 -1.27
C ASN A 360 -29.68 -24.25 -2.66
N GLY A 361 -28.73 -23.52 -3.31
CA GLY A 361 -28.95 -22.87 -4.61
C GLY A 361 -29.48 -21.43 -4.51
N ASP A 362 -29.79 -20.92 -3.32
CA ASP A 362 -30.20 -19.54 -3.15
C ASP A 362 -29.08 -18.57 -3.55
N VAL A 363 -29.48 -17.42 -4.10
CA VAL A 363 -28.56 -16.36 -4.53
C VAL A 363 -28.96 -15.04 -3.89
N PHE A 364 -28.03 -14.45 -3.13
CA PHE A 364 -28.19 -13.15 -2.51
C PHE A 364 -27.17 -12.15 -3.07
N PHE A 365 -27.33 -10.88 -2.70
CA PHE A 365 -26.46 -9.81 -3.19
C PHE A 365 -25.70 -9.16 -2.03
N ARG A 366 -24.46 -8.71 -2.31
CA ARG A 366 -23.64 -7.90 -1.38
C ARG A 366 -24.35 -6.64 -0.91
N ARG A 367 -25.27 -6.08 -1.70
CA ARG A 367 -26.04 -4.90 -1.31
C ARG A 367 -26.71 -5.11 0.05
N GLY A 368 -26.55 -4.12 0.95
CA GLY A 368 -27.02 -4.20 2.34
C GLY A 368 -25.98 -4.76 3.31
N LEU A 369 -24.79 -5.15 2.85
CA LEU A 369 -23.70 -5.59 3.71
C LEU A 369 -23.30 -4.49 4.68
N GLN A 370 -23.15 -4.85 5.95
CA GLN A 370 -22.64 -4.03 7.04
C GLN A 370 -21.47 -4.75 7.68
N VAL A 371 -20.39 -4.01 7.95
CA VAL A 371 -19.16 -4.55 8.53
C VAL A 371 -18.81 -3.74 9.78
N TYR A 372 -18.63 -4.41 10.88
CA TYR A 372 -18.18 -3.87 12.16
C TYR A 372 -16.78 -4.38 12.42
N ASN A 373 -15.86 -3.49 12.71
CA ASN A 373 -14.45 -3.82 12.85
C ASN A 373 -13.87 -3.16 14.10
N ILE A 374 -13.01 -3.89 14.80
CA ILE A 374 -12.21 -3.41 15.93
C ILE A 374 -10.77 -3.89 15.78
N ARG A 375 -9.82 -3.08 16.28
CA ARG A 375 -8.40 -3.40 16.24
C ARG A 375 -7.63 -2.88 17.45
N LEU A 376 -6.57 -3.60 17.81
CA LEU A 376 -5.62 -3.23 18.85
C LEU A 376 -4.20 -3.54 18.35
N PHE A 377 -3.34 -2.53 18.31
CA PHE A 377 -1.92 -2.68 18.01
C PHE A 377 -1.09 -2.20 19.19
N ILE A 378 -0.13 -3.00 19.60
CA ILE A 378 0.82 -2.70 20.66
C ILE A 378 2.22 -2.92 20.09
N ASN A 379 3.06 -1.90 20.18
CA ASN A 379 4.44 -1.95 19.72
C ASN A 379 5.40 -1.59 20.85
N PRO A 380 6.64 -2.13 20.87
CA PRO A 380 7.65 -1.72 21.82
C PRO A 380 8.01 -0.24 21.61
N PRO A 381 8.55 0.44 22.62
CA PRO A 381 9.08 1.78 22.46
C PRO A 381 10.11 1.84 21.32
N GLN A 382 10.11 2.93 20.58
CA GLN A 382 11.03 3.14 19.47
C GLN A 382 12.50 2.93 19.91
N GLY A 383 13.26 2.25 19.05
CA GLY A 383 14.67 1.96 19.29
C GLY A 383 14.94 0.97 20.43
N LYS A 384 13.90 0.36 21.00
CA LYS A 384 14.03 -0.63 22.09
C LYS A 384 13.63 -2.02 21.61
N ASP A 385 14.31 -3.02 22.16
CA ASP A 385 13.88 -4.39 22.04
C ASP A 385 12.54 -4.60 22.72
N GLY A 386 11.69 -5.47 22.17
CA GLY A 386 10.43 -5.76 22.83
C GLY A 386 9.40 -6.53 22.03
N LEU A 387 8.36 -6.90 22.74
CA LEU A 387 7.19 -7.58 22.21
C LEU A 387 6.33 -6.61 21.39
N PHE A 388 5.92 -7.03 20.20
CA PHE A 388 4.80 -6.41 19.47
C PHE A 388 3.62 -7.37 19.45
N PHE A 389 2.42 -6.79 19.46
CA PHE A 389 1.17 -7.51 19.34
C PHE A 389 0.18 -6.73 18.48
N LYS A 390 -0.43 -7.40 17.50
CA LYS A 390 -1.47 -6.83 16.65
C LYS A 390 -2.64 -7.78 16.57
N THR A 391 -3.83 -7.26 16.71
CA THR A 391 -5.06 -8.01 16.47
C THR A 391 -6.12 -7.12 15.85
N GLU A 392 -6.88 -7.67 14.94
CA GLU A 392 -8.01 -7.03 14.33
C GLU A 392 -9.09 -8.08 14.05
N GLY A 393 -10.34 -7.72 14.29
CA GLY A 393 -11.47 -8.57 14.04
C GLY A 393 -12.60 -7.81 13.40
N ALA A 394 -13.36 -8.49 12.56
CA ALA A 394 -14.53 -7.91 11.91
C ALA A 394 -15.68 -8.90 11.80
N TYR A 395 -16.88 -8.37 11.88
CA TYR A 395 -18.13 -9.09 11.75
C TYR A 395 -18.96 -8.50 10.61
N GLN A 396 -19.50 -9.37 9.76
CA GLN A 396 -20.34 -9.01 8.62
C GLN A 396 -21.76 -9.51 8.83
N ARG A 397 -22.72 -8.64 8.56
CA ARG A 397 -24.15 -8.98 8.43
C ARG A 397 -24.75 -8.30 7.21
N ASN A 398 -25.87 -8.78 6.73
CA ASN A 398 -26.61 -8.14 5.64
C ASN A 398 -28.02 -7.75 6.10
N SER A 399 -28.50 -6.58 5.69
CA SER A 399 -29.82 -6.09 6.06
C SER A 399 -30.97 -6.77 5.28
N ASN A 400 -30.65 -7.46 4.17
CA ASN A 400 -31.63 -8.02 3.24
C ASN A 400 -31.82 -9.53 3.37
N PHE A 401 -30.90 -10.24 4.04
CA PHE A 401 -30.98 -11.69 4.26
C PHE A 401 -30.17 -12.10 5.50
N ASN A 402 -30.36 -13.34 5.95
CA ASN A 402 -29.66 -13.85 7.12
C ASN A 402 -28.18 -14.12 6.80
N MET A 403 -27.31 -13.24 7.25
CA MET A 403 -25.85 -13.32 7.09
C MET A 403 -25.14 -13.08 8.43
N GLY A 404 -24.08 -13.85 8.66
CA GLY A 404 -23.22 -13.64 9.82
C GLY A 404 -21.87 -14.28 9.62
N ALA A 405 -21.00 -13.56 8.96
CA ALA A 405 -19.63 -13.96 8.69
C ALA A 405 -18.65 -13.18 9.59
N PHE A 406 -17.49 -13.74 9.86
CA PHE A 406 -16.48 -13.08 10.65
C PHE A 406 -15.07 -13.42 10.18
N ALA A 407 -14.15 -12.48 10.40
CA ALA A 407 -12.74 -12.68 10.21
C ALA A 407 -11.95 -12.02 11.34
N PHE A 408 -10.81 -12.58 11.68
CA PHE A 408 -9.90 -11.99 12.65
C PHE A 408 -8.47 -12.49 12.45
N TYR A 409 -7.53 -11.71 12.94
CA TYR A 409 -6.15 -12.17 13.09
C TYR A 409 -5.56 -11.74 14.43
N GLY A 410 -4.57 -12.50 14.85
CA GLY A 410 -3.65 -12.15 15.91
C GLY A 410 -2.21 -12.35 15.43
N GLU A 411 -1.37 -11.36 15.64
CA GLU A 411 0.05 -11.40 15.33
C GLU A 411 0.83 -10.98 16.57
N ALA A 412 1.82 -11.78 16.96
CA ALA A 412 2.72 -11.48 18.05
C ALA A 412 4.15 -11.82 17.67
N GLY A 413 5.11 -11.07 18.20
CA GLY A 413 6.50 -11.33 17.91
C GLY A 413 7.42 -10.43 18.72
N TRP A 414 8.71 -10.59 18.49
CA TRP A 414 9.76 -9.84 19.16
C TRP A 414 10.63 -9.10 18.16
N ARG A 415 10.99 -7.86 18.47
CA ARG A 415 11.98 -7.07 17.74
C ARG A 415 13.23 -6.91 18.56
N PHE A 416 14.36 -7.11 17.91
CA PHE A 416 15.70 -6.94 18.45
C PHE A 416 16.32 -5.67 17.85
N THR A 417 15.75 -4.51 18.18
CA THR A 417 16.11 -3.21 17.56
C THR A 417 17.53 -2.78 17.94
N GLU A 418 18.00 -3.15 19.14
CA GLU A 418 19.34 -2.86 19.64
C GLU A 418 20.41 -3.80 19.05
N THR A 419 20.00 -4.90 18.41
CA THR A 419 20.89 -5.87 17.76
C THR A 419 21.23 -5.43 16.34
N LYS A 420 22.49 -5.69 15.90
CA LYS A 420 22.91 -5.40 14.52
C LYS A 420 21.98 -6.03 13.50
N GLY A 421 21.48 -5.20 12.58
CA GLY A 421 20.53 -5.62 11.56
C GLY A 421 19.08 -5.66 12.01
N ALA A 422 18.80 -5.25 13.26
CA ALA A 422 17.46 -5.13 13.85
C ALA A 422 16.54 -6.30 13.46
N PRO A 423 16.91 -7.57 13.77
CA PRO A 423 16.07 -8.71 13.39
C PRO A 423 14.74 -8.68 14.13
N SER A 424 13.72 -9.24 13.50
CA SER A 424 12.45 -9.50 14.17
C SER A 424 11.93 -10.88 13.81
N ILE A 425 11.22 -11.49 14.74
CA ILE A 425 10.51 -12.74 14.53
C ILE A 425 9.07 -12.58 14.99
N GLY A 426 8.12 -13.06 14.18
CA GLY A 426 6.70 -12.94 14.48
C GLY A 426 5.91 -14.14 13.98
N TYR A 427 4.84 -14.41 14.69
CA TYR A 427 3.84 -15.40 14.31
C TYR A 427 2.49 -14.74 14.15
N ARG A 428 1.79 -15.04 13.02
CA ARG A 428 0.42 -14.62 12.76
C ARG A 428 -0.49 -15.84 12.59
N PHE A 429 -1.63 -15.78 13.25
CA PHE A 429 -2.79 -16.59 12.96
C PHE A 429 -3.85 -15.71 12.31
N ALA A 430 -4.47 -16.17 11.22
CA ALA A 430 -5.60 -15.47 10.59
C ALA A 430 -6.72 -16.46 10.27
N TYR A 431 -7.96 -16.01 10.43
CA TYR A 431 -9.15 -16.78 10.18
C TYR A 431 -10.19 -15.96 9.43
N PHE A 432 -10.71 -16.52 8.35
CA PHE A 432 -11.81 -15.99 7.55
C PHE A 432 -12.88 -17.07 7.40
N SER A 433 -14.08 -16.84 7.90
CA SER A 433 -15.11 -17.85 7.95
C SER A 433 -15.51 -18.38 6.56
N GLY A 434 -15.86 -19.66 6.50
CA GLY A 434 -16.51 -20.32 5.37
C GLY A 434 -17.99 -20.49 5.62
N ASP A 435 -18.76 -20.83 4.58
CA ASP A 435 -20.18 -21.09 4.69
C ASP A 435 -20.46 -22.48 5.27
N ASN A 436 -21.45 -22.57 6.15
CA ASN A 436 -21.90 -23.84 6.73
C ASN A 436 -23.17 -24.33 6.00
N PRO A 437 -23.08 -25.38 5.18
CA PRO A 437 -24.23 -25.86 4.40
C PRO A 437 -25.39 -26.42 5.25
N SER A 438 -25.16 -26.67 6.54
CA SER A 438 -26.17 -27.17 7.45
C SER A 438 -27.06 -26.09 8.06
N THR A 439 -26.78 -24.80 7.75
CA THR A 439 -27.56 -23.66 8.26
C THR A 439 -28.25 -22.91 7.13
N SER A 440 -29.30 -22.17 7.44
CA SER A 440 -29.92 -21.21 6.51
C SER A 440 -29.25 -19.85 6.52
N ARG A 441 -28.17 -19.68 7.27
CA ARG A 441 -27.42 -18.46 7.42
C ARG A 441 -26.22 -18.49 6.49
N TYR A 442 -25.99 -17.43 5.72
CA TYR A 442 -24.75 -17.29 4.97
C TYR A 442 -23.61 -16.88 5.90
N GLU A 443 -22.57 -17.71 6.02
CA GLU A 443 -21.49 -17.54 6.98
C GLU A 443 -20.12 -17.32 6.34
N ARG A 444 -20.02 -17.36 5.00
CA ARG A 444 -18.75 -17.12 4.30
C ARG A 444 -18.35 -15.65 4.38
N TRP A 445 -17.13 -15.40 4.80
CA TRP A 445 -16.53 -14.08 4.82
C TRP A 445 -16.39 -13.48 3.41
N ASP A 446 -16.91 -12.27 3.22
CA ASP A 446 -16.66 -11.47 2.03
C ASP A 446 -15.36 -10.68 2.23
N ALA A 447 -14.34 -11.01 1.46
CA ALA A 447 -13.01 -10.40 1.56
C ALA A 447 -12.99 -8.90 1.19
N LEU A 448 -14.08 -8.33 0.67
CA LEU A 448 -14.17 -6.95 0.21
C LEU A 448 -13.05 -6.60 -0.79
N TYR A 449 -12.21 -5.62 -0.45
CA TYR A 449 -11.09 -5.17 -1.26
C TYR A 449 -9.77 -5.27 -0.49
N THR A 450 -9.56 -6.38 0.22
CA THR A 450 -8.33 -6.71 0.93
C THR A 450 -7.31 -7.37 0.01
N GLY A 451 -6.03 -7.30 0.38
CA GLY A 451 -4.93 -7.95 -0.34
C GLY A 451 -4.69 -7.41 -1.75
N GLY A 452 -4.09 -8.22 -2.59
CA GLY A 452 -3.94 -7.98 -4.04
C GLY A 452 -2.70 -7.22 -4.46
N ASN A 453 -2.04 -6.45 -3.61
CA ASN A 453 -0.77 -5.83 -3.95
C ASN A 453 0.09 -5.56 -2.71
N GLY A 454 1.39 -5.65 -2.92
CA GLY A 454 2.36 -5.51 -1.84
C GLY A 454 2.31 -6.71 -0.89
N GLU A 455 2.77 -6.51 0.33
CA GLU A 455 2.91 -7.58 1.30
C GLU A 455 1.77 -7.64 2.31
N GLN A 456 0.99 -6.56 2.41
CA GLN A 456 -0.12 -6.50 3.36
C GLN A 456 -1.30 -7.30 2.83
N TRP A 457 -1.75 -8.25 3.63
CA TRP A 457 -2.90 -9.11 3.36
C TRP A 457 -2.84 -9.91 2.06
N VAL A 458 -1.64 -10.05 1.49
CA VAL A 458 -1.30 -11.09 0.52
C VAL A 458 -0.72 -12.25 1.32
N GLN A 459 -1.54 -13.27 1.59
CA GLN A 459 -1.16 -14.42 2.41
C GLN A 459 -0.54 -15.51 1.54
N GLY A 460 0.78 -15.62 1.59
CA GLY A 460 1.57 -16.38 0.63
C GLY A 460 1.63 -15.70 -0.74
N SER A 461 2.56 -16.09 -1.57
CA SER A 461 2.71 -15.56 -2.94
C SER A 461 1.88 -16.35 -3.96
N ASN A 462 1.86 -17.67 -3.85
CA ASN A 462 1.10 -18.55 -4.72
C ASN A 462 -0.27 -18.89 -4.11
N MET A 463 -0.31 -19.28 -2.82
CA MET A 463 -1.55 -19.69 -2.16
C MET A 463 -2.58 -18.56 -2.07
N TYR A 464 -2.18 -17.30 -1.96
CA TYR A 464 -3.11 -16.17 -2.00
C TYR A 464 -3.99 -16.17 -3.25
N LYS A 465 -3.47 -16.61 -4.39
CA LYS A 465 -4.23 -16.71 -5.65
C LYS A 465 -5.33 -17.77 -5.59
N MET A 466 -5.21 -18.72 -4.66
CA MET A 466 -6.18 -19.80 -4.43
C MET A 466 -7.25 -19.42 -3.40
N VAL A 467 -6.88 -18.77 -2.29
CA VAL A 467 -7.75 -18.59 -1.11
C VAL A 467 -8.32 -17.17 -0.97
N GLN A 468 -7.58 -16.14 -1.33
CA GLN A 468 -8.03 -14.75 -1.39
C GLN A 468 -8.71 -14.22 -0.11
N ASN A 469 -8.19 -14.57 1.06
CA ASN A 469 -8.71 -14.16 2.37
C ASN A 469 -10.21 -14.47 2.58
N SER A 470 -10.67 -15.66 2.20
CA SER A 470 -12.05 -16.10 2.37
C SER A 470 -12.14 -17.63 2.48
N ASN A 471 -12.89 -18.15 3.44
CA ASN A 471 -12.86 -19.56 3.82
C ASN A 471 -11.43 -20.07 4.04
N GLU A 472 -10.67 -19.32 4.83
CA GLU A 472 -9.25 -19.52 5.03
C GLU A 472 -8.89 -19.46 6.51
N LEU A 473 -8.04 -20.38 6.93
CA LEU A 473 -7.30 -20.34 8.17
C LEU A 473 -5.82 -20.46 7.80
N SER A 474 -5.03 -19.48 8.21
CA SER A 474 -3.61 -19.47 7.91
C SER A 474 -2.75 -19.24 9.15
N HIS A 475 -1.58 -19.86 9.12
CA HIS A 475 -0.49 -19.63 10.08
C HIS A 475 0.70 -19.09 9.33
N ARG A 476 1.33 -18.03 9.83
CA ARG A 476 2.57 -17.48 9.30
C ARG A 476 3.63 -17.36 10.38
N LEU A 477 4.78 -17.95 10.17
CA LEU A 477 6.00 -17.61 10.89
C LEU A 477 6.84 -16.70 9.98
N GLN A 478 7.27 -15.55 10.48
CA GLN A 478 8.05 -14.57 9.72
C GLN A 478 9.31 -14.19 10.48
N ALA A 479 10.42 -14.11 9.76
CA ALA A 479 11.65 -13.48 10.21
C ALA A 479 12.03 -12.34 9.26
N ILE A 480 12.42 -11.20 9.83
CA ILE A 480 12.95 -10.03 9.09
C ILE A 480 14.36 -9.76 9.59
N TYR A 481 15.28 -9.48 8.68
CA TYR A 481 16.66 -9.14 8.99
C TYR A 481 17.19 -8.08 8.03
N ASN A 482 17.86 -7.04 8.54
CA ASN A 482 18.45 -5.97 7.76
C ASN A 482 19.99 -6.07 7.84
N PRO A 483 20.66 -6.85 6.97
CA PRO A 483 22.12 -7.04 7.03
C PRO A 483 22.89 -5.73 6.82
N MET A 484 22.29 -4.78 6.14
CA MET A 484 22.79 -3.41 5.97
C MET A 484 21.60 -2.43 5.85
N PRO A 485 21.79 -1.12 6.09
CA PRO A 485 20.68 -0.13 6.16
C PRO A 485 19.76 -0.06 4.94
N LYS A 486 20.22 -0.52 3.79
CA LYS A 486 19.46 -0.48 2.51
C LYS A 486 18.99 -1.86 2.04
N LEU A 487 19.22 -2.91 2.82
CA LEU A 487 18.87 -4.27 2.43
C LEU A 487 18.04 -4.93 3.53
N GLN A 488 16.87 -5.40 3.17
CA GLN A 488 15.98 -6.17 4.04
C GLN A 488 15.74 -7.56 3.45
N LEU A 489 15.85 -8.55 4.29
CA LEU A 489 15.50 -9.94 4.01
C LEU A 489 14.25 -10.30 4.82
N VAL A 490 13.25 -10.88 4.16
CA VAL A 490 12.03 -11.37 4.80
C VAL A 490 11.86 -12.83 4.45
N MET A 491 11.84 -13.70 5.44
CA MET A 491 11.55 -15.13 5.29
C MET A 491 10.19 -15.42 5.92
N GLN A 492 9.35 -16.22 5.23
CA GLN A 492 8.04 -16.60 5.72
C GLN A 492 7.79 -18.09 5.49
N LEU A 493 7.18 -18.71 6.48
CA LEU A 493 6.64 -20.06 6.44
C LEU A 493 5.13 -19.97 6.64
N TRP A 494 4.37 -20.58 5.76
CA TRP A 494 2.91 -20.54 5.78
C TRP A 494 2.31 -21.94 5.82
N LEU A 495 1.19 -22.07 6.55
CA LEU A 495 0.28 -23.21 6.51
C LEU A 495 -1.13 -22.69 6.23
N PHE A 496 -1.85 -23.36 5.32
CA PHE A 496 -3.17 -22.95 4.86
C PHE A 496 -4.19 -24.06 5.03
N TYR A 497 -5.34 -23.71 5.56
CA TYR A 497 -6.48 -24.59 5.75
C TYR A 497 -7.77 -23.92 5.30
N ALA A 498 -8.74 -24.71 4.82
CA ALA A 498 -10.11 -24.26 4.59
C ALA A 498 -10.95 -24.59 5.82
N PRO A 499 -11.56 -23.63 6.53
CA PRO A 499 -12.46 -23.87 7.66
C PRO A 499 -13.66 -24.73 7.32
N ARG A 500 -14.14 -24.66 6.07
CA ARG A 500 -15.29 -25.43 5.58
C ARG A 500 -14.91 -26.18 4.30
N LEU A 501 -15.42 -27.42 4.20
CA LEU A 501 -15.16 -28.25 3.01
C LEU A 501 -15.96 -27.79 1.79
N LEU A 502 -17.17 -27.27 2.00
CA LEU A 502 -17.92 -26.61 0.94
C LEU A 502 -17.38 -25.21 0.71
N ASN A 503 -16.74 -24.99 -0.45
CA ASN A 503 -16.03 -23.77 -0.79
C ASN A 503 -16.69 -23.05 -1.98
N LEU A 504 -18.01 -22.87 -1.95
CA LEU A 504 -18.76 -22.17 -3.00
C LEU A 504 -18.29 -20.72 -3.13
N GLY A 505 -18.18 -20.25 -4.37
CA GLY A 505 -17.70 -18.90 -4.70
C GLY A 505 -16.20 -18.79 -4.92
N GLY A 506 -15.46 -19.93 -4.88
CA GLY A 506 -14.06 -20.03 -5.29
C GLY A 506 -13.90 -20.62 -6.70
N ASN A 507 -12.73 -21.20 -6.97
CA ASN A 507 -12.47 -21.96 -8.18
C ASN A 507 -13.28 -23.27 -8.16
N ALA A 508 -13.81 -23.70 -9.29
CA ALA A 508 -14.72 -24.86 -9.37
C ALA A 508 -14.09 -26.17 -8.86
N ALA A 509 -12.80 -26.40 -9.13
CA ALA A 509 -12.06 -27.56 -8.64
C ALA A 509 -11.91 -27.60 -7.12
N LEU A 510 -12.09 -26.48 -6.43
CA LEU A 510 -11.99 -26.35 -4.99
C LEU A 510 -13.35 -26.08 -4.32
N SER A 511 -14.46 -26.22 -5.05
CA SER A 511 -15.80 -25.94 -4.50
C SER A 511 -16.24 -26.98 -3.47
N ASN A 512 -15.83 -28.25 -3.63
CA ASN A 512 -16.05 -29.34 -2.68
C ASN A 512 -14.70 -29.94 -2.32
N LEU A 513 -14.24 -29.71 -1.11
CA LEU A 513 -12.98 -30.22 -0.59
C LEU A 513 -13.22 -31.52 0.16
N SER A 514 -12.31 -32.49 0.00
CA SER A 514 -12.31 -33.74 0.77
C SER A 514 -11.61 -33.59 2.11
N SER A 515 -10.75 -32.58 2.26
CA SER A 515 -9.91 -32.33 3.42
C SER A 515 -9.76 -30.82 3.67
N HIS A 516 -9.40 -30.45 4.89
CA HIS A 516 -9.19 -29.05 5.28
C HIS A 516 -7.82 -28.49 4.88
N TYR A 517 -6.79 -29.33 4.77
CA TYR A 517 -5.42 -28.87 4.55
C TYR A 517 -5.16 -28.51 3.08
N LEU A 518 -5.06 -27.20 2.81
CA LEU A 518 -4.81 -26.66 1.47
C LEU A 518 -3.34 -26.74 1.05
N GLY A 519 -2.40 -26.60 1.99
CA GLY A 519 -0.98 -26.71 1.69
C GLY A 519 -0.11 -25.82 2.55
N SER A 520 1.18 -25.81 2.20
CA SER A 520 2.19 -24.97 2.85
C SER A 520 3.03 -24.23 1.83
N GLU A 521 3.62 -23.10 2.25
CA GLU A 521 4.44 -22.27 1.37
C GLU A 521 5.63 -21.69 2.12
N VAL A 522 6.80 -21.66 1.47
CA VAL A 522 8.01 -21.00 1.94
C VAL A 522 8.32 -19.84 1.03
N ASN A 523 8.45 -18.64 1.59
CA ASN A 523 8.77 -17.43 0.85
C ASN A 523 10.08 -16.81 1.33
N LEU A 524 10.86 -16.31 0.39
CA LEU A 524 11.99 -15.44 0.65
C LEU A 524 11.84 -14.17 -0.18
N THR A 525 11.83 -13.03 0.49
CA THR A 525 11.79 -11.72 -0.14
C THR A 525 13.07 -10.95 0.17
N VAL A 526 13.69 -10.38 -0.85
CA VAL A 526 14.84 -9.50 -0.75
C VAL A 526 14.43 -8.11 -1.24
N LYS A 527 14.60 -7.10 -0.39
CA LYS A 527 14.27 -5.70 -0.69
C LYS A 527 15.54 -4.87 -0.62
N TYR A 528 15.85 -4.17 -1.68
CA TYR A 528 17.00 -3.28 -1.72
C TYR A 528 16.61 -1.84 -2.04
N PHE A 529 16.79 -0.98 -1.03
CA PHE A 529 16.50 0.45 -1.05
C PHE A 529 17.75 1.25 -1.37
N LYS A 530 18.11 1.35 -2.62
CA LYS A 530 19.40 1.99 -2.98
C LYS A 530 19.37 3.50 -2.77
N SER A 531 18.29 4.18 -3.09
CA SER A 531 18.06 5.61 -2.84
C SER A 531 16.55 5.91 -2.78
N ARG A 532 16.18 7.17 -2.53
CA ARG A 532 14.79 7.60 -2.52
C ARG A 532 14.07 7.53 -3.89
N ASN A 533 14.78 7.29 -4.98
CA ASN A 533 14.19 7.23 -6.33
C ASN A 533 14.05 5.83 -6.88
N TRP A 534 14.72 4.85 -6.29
CA TRP A 534 14.79 3.53 -6.88
C TRP A 534 14.75 2.38 -5.85
N TYR A 535 14.01 1.32 -6.18
CA TYR A 535 13.78 0.14 -5.35
C TYR A 535 13.92 -1.16 -6.15
N PHE A 536 14.57 -2.15 -5.59
CA PHE A 536 14.65 -3.52 -6.10
C PHE A 536 13.89 -4.47 -5.19
N HIS A 537 13.18 -5.38 -5.79
CA HIS A 537 12.47 -6.44 -5.09
C HIS A 537 12.71 -7.78 -5.79
N LEU A 538 13.05 -8.79 -5.02
CA LEU A 538 13.07 -10.17 -5.45
C LEU A 538 12.22 -10.97 -4.46
N ASN A 539 11.32 -11.78 -4.98
CA ASN A 539 10.51 -12.72 -4.19
C ASN A 539 10.58 -14.10 -4.81
N THR A 540 10.77 -15.11 -3.97
CA THR A 540 10.63 -16.52 -4.35
C THR A 540 9.62 -17.18 -3.44
N ALA A 541 8.80 -18.07 -3.99
CA ALA A 541 7.90 -18.91 -3.23
C ALA A 541 7.94 -20.34 -3.72
N TYR A 542 7.94 -21.29 -2.79
CA TYR A 542 7.80 -22.71 -3.05
C TYR A 542 6.63 -23.26 -2.26
N THR A 543 5.65 -23.80 -2.98
CA THR A 543 4.35 -24.18 -2.43
C THR A 543 4.12 -25.68 -2.62
N PHE A 544 3.75 -26.31 -1.52
CA PHE A 544 3.39 -27.73 -1.47
C PHE A 544 1.87 -27.87 -1.44
N ALA A 545 1.30 -28.67 -2.35
CA ALA A 545 -0.12 -28.96 -2.34
C ALA A 545 -0.49 -29.80 -1.12
N GLY A 546 -1.54 -29.40 -0.41
CA GLY A 546 -2.14 -30.16 0.67
C GLY A 546 -3.17 -31.19 0.17
N SER A 547 -3.69 -32.02 1.10
CA SER A 547 -4.69 -33.06 0.79
C SER A 547 -5.95 -32.49 0.16
N ALA A 548 -6.40 -31.31 0.57
CA ALA A 548 -7.55 -30.63 -0.04
C ALA A 548 -7.37 -30.34 -1.55
N ILE A 549 -6.14 -30.27 -2.04
CA ILE A 549 -5.84 -30.08 -3.46
C ILE A 549 -5.55 -31.42 -4.12
N THR A 550 -4.67 -32.24 -3.53
CA THR A 550 -4.20 -33.49 -4.15
C THR A 550 -5.29 -34.56 -4.30
N GLU A 551 -6.29 -34.54 -3.44
CA GLU A 551 -7.44 -35.45 -3.50
C GLU A 551 -8.53 -34.99 -4.48
N ASN A 552 -8.56 -33.69 -4.80
CA ASN A 552 -9.53 -33.12 -5.75
C ASN A 552 -8.97 -32.89 -7.14
N VAL A 553 -7.63 -32.87 -7.28
CA VAL A 553 -6.94 -32.61 -8.55
C VAL A 553 -5.83 -33.66 -8.74
N GLU A 554 -5.95 -34.44 -9.79
CA GLU A 554 -4.97 -35.49 -10.11
C GLU A 554 -3.63 -34.91 -10.59
N LYS A 555 -2.54 -35.66 -10.36
CA LYS A 555 -1.19 -35.37 -10.87
C LYS A 555 -0.64 -33.99 -10.49
N THR A 556 -0.96 -33.55 -9.28
CA THR A 556 -0.43 -32.28 -8.76
C THR A 556 1.08 -32.31 -8.60
N LYS A 557 1.73 -31.17 -8.87
CA LYS A 557 3.17 -30.93 -8.70
C LYS A 557 3.37 -29.73 -7.76
N ASN A 558 4.52 -29.63 -7.11
CA ASN A 558 4.83 -28.46 -6.31
C ASN A 558 4.97 -27.21 -7.19
N TRP A 559 4.50 -26.08 -6.70
CA TRP A 559 4.48 -24.82 -7.43
C TRP A 559 5.61 -23.91 -6.95
N PHE A 560 6.52 -23.56 -7.85
CA PHE A 560 7.58 -22.59 -7.60
C PHE A 560 7.31 -21.30 -8.37
N CYS A 561 7.56 -20.14 -7.74
CA CYS A 561 7.64 -18.87 -8.46
C CYS A 561 8.88 -18.07 -8.07
N LEU A 562 9.35 -17.29 -9.02
CA LEU A 562 10.39 -16.28 -8.86
C LEU A 562 9.91 -14.99 -9.52
N SER A 563 9.86 -13.91 -8.77
CA SER A 563 9.58 -12.59 -9.31
C SER A 563 10.66 -11.59 -8.91
N THR A 564 11.05 -10.77 -9.85
CA THR A 564 11.96 -9.66 -9.59
C THR A 564 11.43 -8.41 -10.30
N PHE A 565 11.40 -7.30 -9.59
CA PHE A 565 11.06 -6.03 -10.20
C PHE A 565 11.96 -4.89 -9.74
N VAL A 566 12.04 -3.91 -10.57
CA VAL A 566 12.70 -2.64 -10.30
C VAL A 566 11.66 -1.54 -10.42
N ARG A 567 11.74 -0.54 -9.54
CA ARG A 567 10.90 0.65 -9.60
C ARG A 567 11.75 1.90 -9.54
N TYR A 568 11.37 2.87 -10.36
CA TYR A 568 11.90 4.23 -10.37
C TYR A 568 10.78 5.23 -10.13
N SER A 569 11.05 6.27 -9.33
CA SER A 569 10.11 7.38 -9.13
C SER A 569 10.84 8.68 -8.76
N PHE A 570 10.30 9.82 -9.13
CA PHE A 570 10.74 11.14 -8.71
C PHE A 570 9.60 12.15 -8.67
#